data_1ba306b17c8a23161fb1b00de18f072b
#
_entry.id   1ba306b17c8a23161fb1b00de18f072b
#
_cell.length_a   1.000
_cell.length_b   1.000
_cell.length_c   1.000
_cell.angle_alpha   90.00
_cell.angle_beta   90.00
_cell.angle_gamma   90.00
#
_symmetry.space_group_name_H-M   'P 1'
#
loop_
_entity.id
_entity.type
_entity.pdbx_description
1 polymer ?
#
loop_
_entity_poly.entity_id
_entity_poly.type
_entity_poly.pdbx_seq_one_letter_code
_entity_poly.pdbx_strand_id
1 'polypeptide(L)'
;MDFTVDEDQAAIADMAGRLFSEQCDDVRLSAFDRSGQPYDADLWRKVVETGLHALLVDVDAGGSGLGMTALALVLQAQGRALAPVPLWRHQLATATLAKFGEGGANKALVEGAVAADFLATLSIDGTMQASGLSLRARAVEGGWRLDGTVQAVPLAAQSRWAALAADTGGAVQLFVIDLADPAVCFVEGSFTHGERVADVVCADCLVSAQAALPATAHRWLEQRACAAVAALQLGLSEEQLRRTAEYIGERRQFDRAIATFQAAQMQMADGYIHRETLRSALMQLCYRLDAGLDAAPQAL
;
A
#
# COMPACT_ATOMS: atom_id res chain seq x y z
N MET A 1 -15.87 -3.18 21.53
CA MET A 1 -14.83 -3.48 20.53
C MET A 1 -13.61 -3.95 21.30
N ASP A 2 -13.11 -5.11 20.98
CA ASP A 2 -11.85 -5.59 21.52
C ASP A 2 -10.77 -5.32 20.45
N PHE A 3 -9.73 -4.57 20.82
CA PHE A 3 -8.57 -4.26 19.97
C PHE A 3 -7.34 -5.07 20.40
N THR A 4 -7.55 -6.14 21.15
CA THR A 4 -6.46 -7.01 21.56
C THR A 4 -5.90 -7.72 20.34
N VAL A 5 -4.61 -7.56 20.12
CA VAL A 5 -3.85 -8.29 19.10
C VAL A 5 -3.71 -9.73 19.56
N ASP A 6 -4.08 -10.70 18.75
CA ASP A 6 -3.91 -12.11 19.06
C ASP A 6 -2.44 -12.56 18.95
N GLU A 7 -2.15 -13.79 19.40
CA GLU A 7 -0.77 -14.31 19.45
C GLU A 7 -0.15 -14.42 18.05
N ASP A 8 -0.92 -14.80 17.02
CA ASP A 8 -0.44 -14.94 15.65
C ASP A 8 -0.13 -13.57 15.05
N GLN A 9 -1.02 -12.59 15.25
CA GLN A 9 -0.81 -11.20 14.82
C GLN A 9 0.41 -10.58 15.51
N ALA A 10 0.60 -10.84 16.81
CA ALA A 10 1.76 -10.37 17.55
C ALA A 10 3.06 -11.00 17.02
N ALA A 11 3.07 -12.30 16.75
CA ALA A 11 4.23 -13.00 16.20
C ALA A 11 4.62 -12.46 14.82
N ILE A 12 3.64 -12.16 13.94
CA ILE A 12 3.86 -11.58 12.62
C ILE A 12 4.41 -10.15 12.74
N ALA A 13 3.85 -9.35 13.64
CA ALA A 13 4.32 -7.99 13.91
C ALA A 13 5.79 -7.99 14.40
N ASP A 14 6.13 -8.89 15.32
CA ASP A 14 7.50 -9.05 15.83
C ASP A 14 8.48 -9.52 14.74
N MET A 15 8.05 -10.44 13.88
CA MET A 15 8.84 -10.92 12.76
C MET A 15 9.11 -9.77 11.77
N ALA A 16 8.09 -9.01 11.38
CA ALA A 16 8.23 -7.86 10.50
C ALA A 16 9.11 -6.78 11.12
N GLY A 17 8.91 -6.49 12.42
CA GLY A 17 9.70 -5.52 13.16
C GLY A 17 11.19 -5.85 13.17
N ARG A 18 11.54 -7.11 13.43
CA ARG A 18 12.94 -7.60 13.37
C ARG A 18 13.50 -7.51 11.95
N LEU A 19 12.77 -8.07 10.96
CA LEU A 19 13.20 -8.05 9.56
C LEU A 19 13.55 -6.63 9.09
N PHE A 20 12.64 -5.68 9.28
CA PHE A 20 12.85 -4.32 8.78
C PHE A 20 13.90 -3.57 9.60
N SER A 21 13.95 -3.69 10.93
CA SER A 21 14.96 -3.01 11.75
C SER A 21 16.39 -3.50 11.46
N GLU A 22 16.57 -4.78 11.16
CA GLU A 22 17.88 -5.35 10.81
C GLU A 22 18.35 -4.98 9.39
N GLN A 23 17.40 -4.69 8.48
CA GLN A 23 17.72 -4.44 7.07
C GLN A 23 17.68 -2.95 6.68
N CYS A 24 17.13 -2.07 7.51
CA CYS A 24 16.87 -0.67 7.16
C CYS A 24 17.51 0.29 8.19
N ASP A 25 18.84 0.19 8.37
CA ASP A 25 19.58 1.24 9.08
C ASP A 25 19.83 2.48 8.20
N ASP A 26 20.19 3.60 8.80
CA ASP A 26 20.41 4.87 8.11
C ASP A 26 21.48 4.79 7.00
N VAL A 27 22.49 3.91 7.14
CA VAL A 27 23.56 3.72 6.16
C VAL A 27 23.00 3.00 4.93
N ARG A 28 22.25 1.93 5.14
CA ARG A 28 21.62 1.15 4.06
C ARG A 28 20.55 1.96 3.33
N LEU A 29 19.69 2.67 4.07
CA LEU A 29 18.69 3.55 3.45
C LEU A 29 19.32 4.64 2.60
N SER A 30 20.40 5.27 3.10
CA SER A 30 21.14 6.27 2.35
C SER A 30 21.87 5.68 1.12
N ALA A 31 22.32 4.43 1.19
CA ALA A 31 22.91 3.73 0.05
C ALA A 31 21.84 3.36 -0.99
N PHE A 32 20.69 2.89 -0.54
CA PHE A 32 19.53 2.62 -1.39
C PHE A 32 19.06 3.87 -2.15
N ASP A 33 18.89 5.00 -1.45
CA ASP A 33 18.49 6.27 -2.06
C ASP A 33 19.46 6.70 -3.18
N ARG A 34 20.75 6.55 -2.96
CA ARG A 34 21.78 6.85 -3.97
C ARG A 34 21.85 5.85 -5.11
N SER A 35 21.36 4.64 -4.92
CA SER A 35 21.40 3.59 -5.96
C SER A 35 20.49 3.87 -7.14
N GLY A 36 19.44 4.67 -6.94
CA GLY A 36 18.39 4.90 -7.93
C GLY A 36 17.52 3.68 -8.25
N GLN A 37 17.65 2.59 -7.49
CA GLN A 37 16.81 1.40 -7.66
C GLN A 37 15.35 1.73 -7.32
N PRO A 38 14.38 1.07 -7.99
CA PRO A 38 12.96 1.34 -7.78
C PRO A 38 12.45 0.84 -6.42
N TYR A 39 13.03 -0.24 -5.90
CA TYR A 39 12.79 -0.82 -4.58
C TYR A 39 13.99 -1.71 -4.19
N ASP A 40 14.11 -2.06 -2.92
CA ASP A 40 15.15 -2.98 -2.45
C ASP A 40 14.73 -4.43 -2.76
N ALA A 41 15.30 -4.99 -3.83
CA ALA A 41 15.00 -6.33 -4.29
C ALA A 41 15.49 -7.43 -3.33
N ASP A 42 16.57 -7.20 -2.60
CA ASP A 42 17.10 -8.16 -1.62
C ASP A 42 16.20 -8.20 -0.39
N LEU A 43 15.75 -7.05 0.07
CA LEU A 43 14.77 -6.97 1.15
C LEU A 43 13.43 -7.56 0.72
N TRP A 44 12.98 -7.26 -0.51
CA TRP A 44 11.75 -7.84 -1.05
C TRP A 44 11.79 -9.37 -1.04
N ARG A 45 12.90 -9.97 -1.47
CA ARG A 45 13.07 -11.43 -1.42
C ARG A 45 12.89 -11.98 0.00
N LYS A 46 13.44 -11.33 1.01
CA LYS A 46 13.27 -11.72 2.41
C LYS A 46 11.81 -11.57 2.89
N VAL A 47 11.11 -10.53 2.45
CA VAL A 47 9.67 -10.36 2.69
C VAL A 47 8.86 -11.51 2.09
N VAL A 48 9.24 -11.97 0.89
CA VAL A 48 8.63 -13.13 0.24
C VAL A 48 8.93 -14.43 0.98
N GLU A 49 10.19 -14.67 1.34
CA GLU A 49 10.62 -15.86 2.11
C GLU A 49 9.92 -15.99 3.46
N THR A 50 9.54 -14.87 4.08
CA THR A 50 8.77 -14.86 5.33
C THR A 50 7.25 -14.92 5.14
N GLY A 51 6.75 -14.92 3.89
CA GLY A 51 5.31 -14.94 3.58
C GLY A 51 4.58 -13.61 3.83
N LEU A 52 5.30 -12.56 4.22
CA LEU A 52 4.69 -11.26 4.54
C LEU A 52 4.07 -10.56 3.34
N HIS A 53 4.34 -10.99 2.10
CA HIS A 53 3.84 -10.39 0.86
C HIS A 53 2.44 -10.84 0.47
N ALA A 54 1.87 -11.88 1.09
CA ALA A 54 0.59 -12.49 0.69
C ALA A 54 -0.37 -12.73 1.88
N LEU A 55 -0.34 -11.86 2.90
CA LEU A 55 -1.13 -12.01 4.13
C LEU A 55 -2.63 -12.00 3.90
N LEU A 56 -3.11 -11.13 2.99
CA LEU A 56 -4.55 -10.93 2.73
C LEU A 56 -5.17 -11.92 1.75
N VAL A 57 -4.35 -12.68 1.05
CA VAL A 57 -4.83 -13.68 0.09
C VAL A 57 -5.22 -14.94 0.86
N ASP A 58 -6.37 -15.53 0.52
CA ASP A 58 -6.87 -16.73 1.18
C ASP A 58 -5.88 -17.91 1.04
N VAL A 59 -5.91 -18.83 2.00
CA VAL A 59 -5.04 -20.02 2.03
C VAL A 59 -5.20 -20.88 0.78
N ASP A 60 -6.43 -21.04 0.30
CA ASP A 60 -6.73 -21.82 -0.92
C ASP A 60 -6.12 -21.22 -2.18
N ALA A 61 -5.79 -19.94 -2.15
CA ALA A 61 -5.08 -19.23 -3.23
C ALA A 61 -3.56 -19.08 -2.95
N GLY A 62 -3.05 -19.76 -1.91
CA GLY A 62 -1.63 -19.78 -1.55
C GLY A 62 -1.18 -18.65 -0.63
N GLY A 63 -2.07 -17.84 -0.13
CA GLY A 63 -1.78 -16.80 0.86
C GLY A 63 -1.90 -17.28 2.31
N SER A 64 -1.93 -16.33 3.25
CA SER A 64 -2.05 -16.63 4.69
C SER A 64 -3.47 -16.50 5.24
N GLY A 65 -4.41 -15.93 4.49
CA GLY A 65 -5.81 -15.75 4.90
C GLY A 65 -6.00 -14.83 6.10
N LEU A 66 -5.06 -13.91 6.35
CA LEU A 66 -5.10 -13.00 7.48
C LEU A 66 -5.85 -11.71 7.13
N GLY A 67 -6.25 -10.96 8.18
CA GLY A 67 -7.02 -9.73 8.02
C GLY A 67 -6.16 -8.47 7.88
N MET A 68 -6.87 -7.35 7.75
CA MET A 68 -6.25 -6.02 7.68
C MET A 68 -5.50 -5.65 8.95
N THR A 69 -5.90 -6.16 10.11
CA THR A 69 -5.18 -5.94 11.39
C THR A 69 -3.76 -6.48 11.30
N ALA A 70 -3.56 -7.71 10.83
CA ALA A 70 -2.23 -8.29 10.64
C ALA A 70 -1.39 -7.49 9.64
N LEU A 71 -1.98 -7.14 8.47
CA LEU A 71 -1.29 -6.31 7.49
C LEU A 71 -0.92 -4.93 8.05
N ALA A 72 -1.82 -4.27 8.79
CA ALA A 72 -1.55 -2.95 9.37
C ALA A 72 -0.36 -2.97 10.34
N LEU A 73 -0.23 -4.01 11.16
CA LEU A 73 0.92 -4.18 12.07
C LEU A 73 2.24 -4.34 11.28
N VAL A 74 2.23 -5.10 10.20
CA VAL A 74 3.41 -5.25 9.32
C VAL A 74 3.75 -3.94 8.63
N LEU A 75 2.75 -3.22 8.11
CA LEU A 75 2.96 -1.92 7.47
C LEU A 75 3.41 -0.83 8.46
N GLN A 76 2.95 -0.88 9.71
CA GLN A 76 3.47 -0.02 10.77
C GLN A 76 4.98 -0.27 10.98
N ALA A 77 5.41 -1.53 11.02
CA ALA A 77 6.83 -1.87 11.11
C ALA A 77 7.62 -1.40 9.86
N GLN A 78 7.04 -1.58 8.66
CA GLN A 78 7.61 -1.06 7.41
C GLN A 78 7.78 0.46 7.45
N GLY A 79 6.73 1.20 7.82
CA GLY A 79 6.76 2.66 7.91
C GLY A 79 7.77 3.17 8.93
N ARG A 80 7.87 2.50 10.09
CA ARG A 80 8.85 2.83 11.14
C ARG A 80 10.30 2.70 10.66
N ALA A 81 10.59 1.69 9.84
CA ALA A 81 11.92 1.42 9.29
C ALA A 81 12.17 2.11 7.94
N LEU A 82 11.18 2.77 7.34
CA LEU A 82 11.23 3.30 5.97
C LEU A 82 11.65 2.25 4.93
N ALA A 83 11.23 1.00 5.13
CA ALA A 83 11.66 -0.11 4.29
C ALA A 83 11.15 0.05 2.83
N PRO A 84 12.05 0.17 1.84
CA PRO A 84 11.69 0.52 0.47
C PRO A 84 11.25 -0.73 -0.33
N VAL A 85 10.12 -1.31 0.04
CA VAL A 85 9.52 -2.48 -0.61
C VAL A 85 8.05 -2.23 -0.98
N PRO A 86 7.55 -2.83 -2.09
CA PRO A 86 6.22 -2.57 -2.65
C PRO A 86 5.08 -3.30 -1.90
N LEU A 87 5.17 -3.48 -0.59
CA LEU A 87 4.40 -4.46 0.15
C LEU A 87 2.89 -4.24 0.07
N TRP A 88 2.39 -3.05 0.45
CA TRP A 88 0.95 -2.84 0.57
C TRP A 88 0.21 -2.83 -0.79
N ARG A 89 0.85 -2.24 -1.82
CA ARG A 89 0.23 -2.19 -3.16
C ARG A 89 0.16 -3.57 -3.79
N HIS A 90 1.23 -4.32 -3.70
CA HIS A 90 1.28 -5.70 -4.17
C HIS A 90 0.21 -6.56 -3.48
N GLN A 91 0.11 -6.49 -2.16
CA GLN A 91 -0.87 -7.24 -1.39
C GLN A 91 -2.30 -6.85 -1.74
N LEU A 92 -2.62 -5.55 -1.75
CA LEU A 92 -3.99 -5.10 -2.00
C LEU A 92 -4.42 -5.34 -3.44
N ALA A 93 -3.54 -5.15 -4.42
CA ALA A 93 -3.83 -5.50 -5.80
C ALA A 93 -4.16 -7.00 -5.93
N THR A 94 -3.27 -7.86 -5.38
CA THR A 94 -3.43 -9.32 -5.43
C THR A 94 -4.68 -9.79 -4.69
N ALA A 95 -4.92 -9.29 -3.48
CA ALA A 95 -6.11 -9.64 -2.69
C ALA A 95 -7.41 -9.16 -3.34
N THR A 96 -7.41 -7.97 -3.99
CA THR A 96 -8.55 -7.49 -4.75
C THR A 96 -8.87 -8.43 -5.92
N LEU A 97 -7.85 -8.83 -6.67
CA LEU A 97 -8.04 -9.76 -7.78
C LEU A 97 -8.45 -11.15 -7.30
N ALA A 98 -7.86 -11.67 -6.22
CA ALA A 98 -8.23 -12.95 -5.64
C ALA A 98 -9.69 -12.99 -5.19
N LYS A 99 -10.20 -11.87 -4.62
CA LYS A 99 -11.58 -11.79 -4.10
C LYS A 99 -12.62 -11.55 -5.18
N PHE A 100 -12.33 -10.75 -6.19
CA PHE A 100 -13.31 -10.26 -7.15
C PHE A 100 -13.06 -10.70 -8.59
N GLY A 101 -11.88 -11.22 -8.88
CA GLY A 101 -11.51 -11.68 -10.20
C GLY A 101 -12.12 -13.04 -10.53
N GLU A 102 -12.71 -13.17 -11.72
CA GLU A 102 -13.25 -14.42 -12.24
C GLU A 102 -12.39 -14.92 -13.40
N GLY A 103 -12.44 -16.24 -13.63
CA GLY A 103 -11.79 -16.89 -14.77
C GLY A 103 -10.33 -17.27 -14.56
N GLY A 104 -9.86 -18.16 -15.44
CA GLY A 104 -8.54 -18.78 -15.30
C GLY A 104 -7.37 -17.80 -15.48
N ALA A 105 -7.53 -16.75 -16.29
CA ALA A 105 -6.50 -15.74 -16.49
C ALA A 105 -6.26 -14.93 -15.19
N ASN A 106 -7.30 -14.48 -14.52
CA ASN A 106 -7.19 -13.78 -13.26
C ASN A 106 -6.61 -14.66 -12.15
N LYS A 107 -7.02 -15.94 -12.12
CA LYS A 107 -6.45 -16.92 -11.19
C LYS A 107 -4.93 -17.09 -11.39
N ALA A 108 -4.45 -17.21 -12.64
CA ALA A 108 -3.03 -17.30 -12.93
C ALA A 108 -2.25 -16.05 -12.51
N LEU A 109 -2.84 -14.86 -12.63
CA LEU A 109 -2.23 -13.61 -12.13
C LEU A 109 -2.13 -13.58 -10.60
N VAL A 110 -3.14 -14.09 -9.89
CA VAL A 110 -3.08 -14.24 -8.42
C VAL A 110 -2.01 -15.23 -8.02
N GLU A 111 -1.99 -16.42 -8.62
CA GLU A 111 -1.01 -17.48 -8.35
C GLU A 111 0.43 -16.98 -8.57
N GLY A 112 0.71 -16.31 -9.69
CA GLY A 112 2.04 -15.76 -9.97
C GLY A 112 2.44 -14.61 -9.04
N ALA A 113 1.49 -13.77 -8.62
CA ALA A 113 1.76 -12.72 -7.63
C ALA A 113 2.06 -13.31 -6.24
N VAL A 114 1.31 -14.33 -5.81
CA VAL A 114 1.56 -15.05 -4.55
C VAL A 114 2.86 -15.85 -4.59
N ALA A 115 3.22 -16.40 -5.74
CA ALA A 115 4.55 -17.04 -5.96
C ALA A 115 5.69 -16.00 -6.04
N ALA A 116 5.36 -14.70 -6.08
CA ALA A 116 6.30 -13.60 -6.31
C ALA A 116 7.09 -13.69 -7.61
N ASP A 117 6.53 -14.35 -8.64
CA ASP A 117 7.11 -14.42 -9.98
C ASP A 117 7.18 -13.02 -10.62
N PHE A 118 6.30 -12.12 -10.19
CA PHE A 118 6.22 -10.73 -10.62
C PHE A 118 5.53 -9.85 -9.56
N LEU A 119 5.67 -8.53 -9.72
CA LEU A 119 4.95 -7.55 -8.92
C LEU A 119 3.58 -7.24 -9.53
N ALA A 120 2.62 -6.96 -8.65
CA ALA A 120 1.36 -6.32 -8.94
C ALA A 120 1.34 -4.93 -8.31
N THR A 121 0.66 -3.98 -8.94
CA THR A 121 0.49 -2.64 -8.38
C THR A 121 -0.95 -2.15 -8.52
N LEU A 122 -1.22 -1.01 -7.94
CA LEU A 122 -2.50 -0.33 -8.02
C LEU A 122 -2.34 1.19 -7.95
N SER A 123 -3.32 1.91 -8.44
CA SER A 123 -3.53 3.32 -8.11
C SER A 123 -4.97 3.54 -7.67
N ILE A 124 -5.13 4.35 -6.63
CA ILE A 124 -6.42 4.86 -6.15
C ILE A 124 -6.56 6.36 -6.43
N ASP A 125 -5.57 6.97 -7.09
CA ASP A 125 -5.59 8.40 -7.38
C ASP A 125 -6.70 8.73 -8.39
N GLY A 126 -7.40 9.83 -8.13
CA GLY A 126 -8.55 10.25 -8.92
C GLY A 126 -9.87 9.53 -8.60
N THR A 127 -9.87 8.46 -7.79
CA THR A 127 -11.09 7.69 -7.47
C THR A 127 -12.01 8.43 -6.50
N MET A 128 -11.47 9.31 -5.67
CA MET A 128 -12.23 10.14 -4.72
C MET A 128 -13.06 11.24 -5.41
N GLN A 129 -12.80 11.52 -6.69
CA GLN A 129 -13.51 12.53 -7.46
C GLN A 129 -13.98 11.92 -8.79
N ALA A 130 -15.29 11.74 -8.96
CA ALA A 130 -15.87 11.21 -10.19
C ALA A 130 -15.45 11.99 -11.46
N SER A 131 -15.08 13.27 -11.31
CA SER A 131 -14.56 14.13 -12.37
C SER A 131 -13.04 13.99 -12.60
N GLY A 132 -12.32 13.21 -11.77
CA GLY A 132 -10.85 13.13 -11.78
C GLY A 132 -10.27 11.98 -12.61
N LEU A 133 -11.09 11.00 -13.02
CA LEU A 133 -10.59 9.86 -13.79
C LEU A 133 -10.36 10.24 -15.25
N SER A 134 -9.10 10.19 -15.67
CA SER A 134 -8.71 10.41 -17.06
C SER A 134 -8.73 9.15 -17.92
N LEU A 135 -8.66 7.96 -17.29
CA LEU A 135 -8.85 6.68 -17.97
C LEU A 135 -10.34 6.42 -18.18
N ARG A 136 -10.74 6.18 -19.40
CA ARG A 136 -12.11 5.88 -19.80
C ARG A 136 -12.22 4.45 -20.31
N ALA A 137 -13.32 3.78 -19.95
CA ALA A 137 -13.61 2.44 -20.42
C ALA A 137 -14.95 2.44 -21.17
N ARG A 138 -14.95 1.84 -22.36
CA ARG A 138 -16.15 1.64 -23.18
C ARG A 138 -16.36 0.14 -23.40
N ALA A 139 -17.56 -0.34 -23.16
CA ALA A 139 -17.91 -1.71 -23.48
C ALA A 139 -17.86 -1.93 -25.00
N VAL A 140 -17.26 -3.04 -25.42
CA VAL A 140 -17.19 -3.52 -26.80
C VAL A 140 -17.57 -5.01 -26.85
N GLU A 141 -17.71 -5.57 -28.03
CA GLU A 141 -17.95 -6.99 -28.16
C GLU A 141 -16.79 -7.80 -27.53
N GLY A 142 -17.14 -8.65 -26.57
CA GLY A 142 -16.19 -9.52 -25.85
C GLY A 142 -15.36 -8.88 -24.75
N GLY A 143 -15.52 -7.57 -24.44
CA GLY A 143 -14.72 -6.93 -23.40
C GLY A 143 -14.89 -5.42 -23.30
N TRP A 144 -13.76 -4.76 -23.04
CA TRP A 144 -13.70 -3.32 -22.85
C TRP A 144 -12.53 -2.71 -23.63
N ARG A 145 -12.73 -1.49 -24.05
CA ARG A 145 -11.71 -0.64 -24.67
C ARG A 145 -11.37 0.48 -23.71
N LEU A 146 -10.08 0.58 -23.35
CA LEU A 146 -9.55 1.56 -22.43
C LEU A 146 -8.75 2.61 -23.20
N ASP A 147 -9.00 3.89 -22.90
CA ASP A 147 -8.30 5.03 -23.50
C ASP A 147 -8.10 6.12 -22.45
N GLY A 148 -6.88 6.66 -22.38
CA GLY A 148 -6.54 7.73 -21.44
C GLY A 148 -5.32 7.41 -20.60
N THR A 149 -5.13 8.17 -19.50
CA THR A 149 -3.93 8.11 -18.68
C THR A 149 -4.29 8.00 -17.20
N VAL A 150 -3.64 7.09 -16.48
CA VAL A 150 -3.60 7.10 -15.02
C VAL A 150 -2.25 7.63 -14.58
N GLN A 151 -2.26 8.76 -13.89
CA GLN A 151 -1.04 9.46 -13.50
C GLN A 151 -0.37 8.80 -12.30
N ALA A 152 0.95 8.87 -12.28
CA ALA A 152 1.80 8.56 -11.14
C ALA A 152 1.53 7.19 -10.48
N VAL A 153 1.29 6.15 -11.30
CA VAL A 153 1.08 4.78 -10.81
C VAL A 153 2.40 4.24 -10.24
N PRO A 154 2.45 3.89 -8.96
CA PRO A 154 3.68 3.44 -8.32
C PRO A 154 4.16 2.11 -8.89
N LEU A 155 5.48 2.05 -9.18
CA LEU A 155 6.16 0.87 -9.70
C LEU A 155 5.49 0.24 -10.94
N ALA A 156 4.76 1.04 -11.76
CA ALA A 156 4.09 0.50 -12.94
C ALA A 156 5.06 -0.18 -13.91
N ALA A 157 6.21 0.44 -14.19
CA ALA A 157 7.22 -0.10 -15.09
C ALA A 157 7.91 -1.39 -14.56
N GLN A 158 7.78 -1.69 -13.26
CA GLN A 158 8.35 -2.88 -12.60
C GLN A 158 7.30 -3.98 -12.35
N SER A 159 6.02 -3.66 -12.58
CA SER A 159 4.91 -4.57 -12.30
C SER A 159 4.42 -5.27 -13.56
N ARG A 160 3.91 -6.50 -13.40
CA ARG A 160 3.32 -7.27 -14.50
C ARG A 160 1.93 -6.78 -14.87
N TRP A 161 1.16 -6.39 -13.87
CA TRP A 161 -0.20 -5.88 -14.03
C TRP A 161 -0.55 -4.86 -12.94
N ALA A 162 -1.58 -4.06 -13.24
CA ALA A 162 -2.10 -3.07 -12.31
C ALA A 162 -3.62 -3.15 -12.18
N ALA A 163 -4.13 -2.91 -10.95
CA ALA A 163 -5.54 -2.60 -10.72
C ALA A 163 -5.74 -1.08 -10.82
N LEU A 164 -6.35 -0.63 -11.90
CA LEU A 164 -6.57 0.80 -12.18
C LEU A 164 -8.06 1.12 -12.33
N ALA A 165 -8.45 2.29 -11.85
CA ALA A 165 -9.82 2.77 -11.98
C ALA A 165 -10.04 3.50 -13.31
N ALA A 166 -11.18 3.23 -13.95
CA ALA A 166 -11.64 3.92 -15.14
C ALA A 166 -13.10 4.38 -15.02
N ASP A 167 -13.41 5.46 -15.71
CA ASP A 167 -14.78 5.95 -15.86
C ASP A 167 -15.50 5.16 -16.97
N THR A 168 -16.58 4.49 -16.62
CA THR A 168 -17.42 3.70 -17.55
C THR A 168 -18.64 4.48 -18.05
N GLY A 169 -18.58 5.81 -18.03
CA GLY A 169 -19.70 6.68 -18.44
C GLY A 169 -20.58 7.13 -17.26
N GLY A 170 -19.94 7.45 -16.13
CA GLY A 170 -20.56 7.97 -14.91
C GLY A 170 -20.42 7.05 -13.70
N ALA A 171 -19.75 5.91 -13.86
CA ALA A 171 -19.43 5.01 -12.75
C ALA A 171 -17.92 4.70 -12.73
N VAL A 172 -17.35 4.61 -11.54
CA VAL A 172 -15.97 4.18 -11.33
C VAL A 172 -15.93 2.65 -11.28
N GLN A 173 -15.08 2.04 -12.09
CA GLN A 173 -14.86 0.60 -12.09
C GLN A 173 -13.37 0.29 -12.13
N LEU A 174 -12.93 -0.77 -11.42
CA LEU A 174 -11.56 -1.24 -11.48
C LEU A 174 -11.36 -2.20 -12.64
N PHE A 175 -10.22 -2.03 -13.31
CA PHE A 175 -9.77 -2.90 -14.39
C PHE A 175 -8.39 -3.49 -14.05
N VAL A 176 -8.23 -4.76 -14.37
CA VAL A 176 -6.92 -5.44 -14.35
C VAL A 176 -6.27 -5.21 -15.70
N ILE A 177 -5.18 -4.44 -15.70
CA ILE A 177 -4.48 -4.05 -16.93
C ILE A 177 -3.13 -4.77 -16.97
N ASP A 178 -2.89 -5.51 -18.05
CA ASP A 178 -1.58 -6.08 -18.35
C ASP A 178 -0.63 -4.95 -18.77
N LEU A 179 0.38 -4.69 -17.94
CA LEU A 179 1.33 -3.61 -18.18
C LEU A 179 2.37 -3.94 -19.24
N ALA A 180 2.42 -5.20 -19.73
CA ALA A 180 3.23 -5.58 -20.86
C ALA A 180 2.46 -5.53 -22.21
N ASP A 181 1.18 -5.12 -22.19
CA ASP A 181 0.41 -4.95 -23.43
C ASP A 181 1.04 -3.84 -24.29
N PRO A 182 1.26 -4.07 -25.61
CA PRO A 182 1.81 -3.05 -26.52
C PRO A 182 1.00 -1.75 -26.62
N ALA A 183 -0.29 -1.77 -26.26
CA ALA A 183 -1.15 -0.58 -26.21
C ALA A 183 -0.97 0.23 -24.90
N VAL A 184 -0.13 -0.24 -23.97
CA VAL A 184 0.21 0.44 -22.72
C VAL A 184 1.60 1.06 -22.85
N CYS A 185 1.69 2.36 -22.60
CA CYS A 185 2.96 3.08 -22.58
C CYS A 185 3.18 3.73 -21.21
N PHE A 186 4.45 4.04 -20.88
CA PHE A 186 4.84 4.66 -19.63
C PHE A 186 5.52 5.99 -19.85
N VAL A 187 5.20 6.96 -18.96
CA VAL A 187 6.03 8.15 -18.76
C VAL A 187 6.57 8.06 -17.32
N GLU A 188 7.82 7.65 -17.19
CA GLU A 188 8.44 7.39 -15.89
C GLU A 188 8.77 8.68 -15.12
N GLY A 189 8.67 8.62 -13.80
CA GLY A 189 8.99 9.69 -12.87
C GLY A 189 9.30 9.16 -11.48
N SER A 190 9.42 10.09 -10.53
CA SER A 190 9.55 9.76 -9.11
C SER A 190 8.90 10.83 -8.25
N PHE A 191 8.36 10.42 -7.11
CA PHE A 191 7.95 11.34 -6.07
C PHE A 191 9.15 11.95 -5.32
N THR A 192 8.91 13.03 -4.60
CA THR A 192 9.95 13.71 -3.82
C THR A 192 10.58 12.85 -2.73
N HIS A 193 9.86 11.82 -2.26
CA HIS A 193 10.37 10.83 -1.31
C HIS A 193 11.07 9.63 -1.98
N GLY A 194 11.33 9.70 -3.30
CA GLY A 194 12.10 8.70 -4.04
C GLY A 194 11.30 7.53 -4.61
N GLU A 195 10.01 7.39 -4.30
CA GLU A 195 9.20 6.31 -4.87
C GLU A 195 9.09 6.45 -6.40
N ARG A 196 9.41 5.38 -7.12
CA ARG A 196 9.29 5.34 -8.58
C ARG A 196 7.85 5.20 -9.00
N VAL A 197 7.44 6.02 -9.94
CA VAL A 197 6.10 6.05 -10.51
C VAL A 197 6.17 6.13 -12.02
N ALA A 198 5.07 5.79 -12.69
CA ALA A 198 4.91 6.13 -14.11
C ALA A 198 3.46 6.54 -14.38
N ASP A 199 3.27 7.46 -15.30
CA ASP A 199 1.98 7.63 -15.93
C ASP A 199 1.73 6.44 -16.83
N VAL A 200 0.62 5.75 -16.64
CA VAL A 200 0.18 4.62 -17.46
C VAL A 200 -0.77 5.14 -18.51
N VAL A 201 -0.31 5.15 -19.75
CA VAL A 201 -1.06 5.63 -20.92
C VAL A 201 -1.63 4.43 -21.65
N CYS A 202 -2.95 4.30 -21.67
CA CYS A 202 -3.67 3.31 -22.47
C CYS A 202 -4.11 3.97 -23.79
N ALA A 203 -3.60 3.44 -24.90
CA ALA A 203 -3.94 3.91 -26.24
C ALA A 203 -4.79 2.85 -26.95
N ASP A 204 -6.10 2.95 -26.78
CA ASP A 204 -7.04 2.00 -27.39
C ASP A 204 -6.84 0.54 -26.93
N CYS A 205 -6.47 0.37 -25.65
CA CYS A 205 -6.15 -0.94 -25.05
C CYS A 205 -7.41 -1.81 -24.95
N LEU A 206 -7.36 -3.01 -25.52
CA LEU A 206 -8.46 -3.97 -25.47
C LEU A 206 -8.23 -4.95 -24.30
N VAL A 207 -9.19 -5.01 -23.38
CA VAL A 207 -9.16 -5.95 -22.27
C VAL A 207 -10.40 -6.85 -22.29
N SER A 208 -10.25 -8.08 -21.82
CA SER A 208 -11.37 -9.03 -21.75
C SER A 208 -12.47 -8.55 -20.79
N ALA A 209 -13.66 -9.09 -20.92
CA ALA A 209 -14.75 -8.83 -19.98
C ALA A 209 -14.36 -9.16 -18.52
N GLN A 210 -13.51 -10.18 -18.32
CA GLN A 210 -13.03 -10.62 -17.01
C GLN A 210 -12.01 -9.65 -16.38
N ALA A 211 -11.43 -8.73 -17.15
CA ALA A 211 -10.55 -7.69 -16.61
C ALA A 211 -11.30 -6.62 -15.81
N ALA A 212 -12.60 -6.45 -16.06
CA ALA A 212 -13.46 -5.53 -15.33
C ALA A 212 -13.94 -6.17 -14.03
N LEU A 213 -13.50 -5.64 -12.89
CA LEU A 213 -13.94 -6.13 -11.58
C LEU A 213 -15.32 -5.57 -11.22
N PRO A 214 -16.11 -6.24 -10.36
CA PRO A 214 -17.39 -5.72 -9.90
C PRO A 214 -17.28 -4.33 -9.29
N ALA A 215 -18.31 -3.51 -9.39
CA ALA A 215 -18.34 -2.14 -8.84
C ALA A 215 -18.03 -2.08 -7.33
N THR A 216 -18.31 -3.14 -6.58
CA THR A 216 -18.00 -3.27 -5.16
C THR A 216 -16.48 -3.38 -4.88
N ALA A 217 -15.68 -3.81 -5.86
CA ALA A 217 -14.24 -4.00 -5.70
C ALA A 217 -13.51 -2.68 -5.45
N HIS A 218 -13.93 -1.61 -6.10
CA HIS A 218 -13.35 -0.28 -5.92
C HIS A 218 -13.44 0.18 -4.45
N ARG A 219 -14.64 0.20 -3.87
CA ARG A 219 -14.85 0.61 -2.48
C ARG A 219 -14.12 -0.30 -1.48
N TRP A 220 -14.09 -1.60 -1.76
CA TRP A 220 -13.37 -2.57 -0.94
C TRP A 220 -11.86 -2.27 -0.91
N LEU A 221 -11.29 -1.97 -2.08
CA LEU A 221 -9.87 -1.61 -2.21
C LEU A 221 -9.56 -0.28 -1.55
N GLU A 222 -10.38 0.75 -1.78
CA GLU A 222 -10.18 2.11 -1.26
C GLU A 222 -10.09 2.12 0.28
N GLN A 223 -11.04 1.48 0.97
CA GLN A 223 -11.04 1.41 2.43
C GLN A 223 -9.78 0.73 2.98
N ARG A 224 -9.30 -0.31 2.30
CA ARG A 224 -8.08 -1.02 2.71
C ARG A 224 -6.81 -0.26 2.38
N ALA A 225 -6.81 0.48 1.29
CA ALA A 225 -5.71 1.37 0.94
C ALA A 225 -5.58 2.52 1.97
N CYS A 226 -6.69 3.10 2.42
CA CYS A 226 -6.69 4.09 3.51
C CYS A 226 -6.07 3.50 4.79
N ALA A 227 -6.46 2.28 5.18
CA ALA A 227 -5.88 1.60 6.34
C ALA A 227 -4.37 1.32 6.15
N ALA A 228 -3.95 0.90 4.95
CA ALA A 228 -2.56 0.62 4.65
C ALA A 228 -1.68 1.88 4.74
N VAL A 229 -2.12 2.99 4.16
CA VAL A 229 -1.40 4.27 4.23
C VAL A 229 -1.36 4.81 5.65
N ALA A 230 -2.47 4.72 6.39
CA ALA A 230 -2.54 5.12 7.80
C ALA A 230 -1.58 4.29 8.68
N ALA A 231 -1.42 2.98 8.40
CA ALA A 231 -0.48 2.12 9.11
C ALA A 231 0.99 2.50 8.85
N LEU A 232 1.36 2.76 7.60
CA LEU A 232 2.68 3.27 7.25
C LEU A 232 2.97 4.61 7.94
N GLN A 233 2.00 5.54 7.89
CA GLN A 233 2.12 6.85 8.55
C GLN A 233 2.26 6.72 10.07
N LEU A 234 1.55 5.79 10.69
CA LEU A 234 1.66 5.53 12.13
C LEU A 234 3.09 5.11 12.50
N GLY A 235 3.65 4.14 11.78
CA GLY A 235 5.03 3.69 12.00
C GLY A 235 6.06 4.79 11.79
N LEU A 236 5.91 5.57 10.71
CA LEU A 236 6.76 6.73 10.44
C LEU A 236 6.69 7.76 11.57
N SER A 237 5.48 8.09 12.04
CA SER A 237 5.28 9.06 13.12
C SER A 237 5.88 8.60 14.44
N GLU A 238 5.84 7.30 14.74
CA GLU A 238 6.48 6.72 15.92
C GLU A 238 7.99 6.92 15.91
N GLU A 239 8.64 6.60 14.79
CA GLU A 239 10.09 6.74 14.67
C GLU A 239 10.50 8.22 14.66
N GLN A 240 9.72 9.08 14.00
CA GLN A 240 9.96 10.52 14.02
C GLN A 240 9.89 11.11 15.43
N LEU A 241 8.88 10.75 16.21
CA LEU A 241 8.75 11.19 17.61
C LEU A 241 9.90 10.65 18.48
N ARG A 242 10.28 9.40 18.31
CA ARG A 242 11.40 8.78 19.02
C ARG A 242 12.71 9.52 18.77
N ARG A 243 13.07 9.70 17.49
CA ARG A 243 14.31 10.44 17.10
C ARG A 243 14.29 11.89 17.57
N THR A 244 13.13 12.54 17.49
CA THR A 244 12.99 13.93 17.97
C THR A 244 13.18 14.00 19.48
N ALA A 245 12.60 13.08 20.25
CA ALA A 245 12.78 13.03 21.71
C ALA A 245 14.24 12.82 22.12
N GLU A 246 14.95 11.92 21.44
CA GLU A 246 16.39 11.71 21.64
C GLU A 246 17.19 12.99 21.34
N TYR A 247 16.97 13.57 20.16
CA TYR A 247 17.67 14.78 19.73
C TYR A 247 17.48 15.95 20.71
N ILE A 248 16.24 16.27 21.10
CA ILE A 248 15.98 17.38 22.04
C ILE A 248 16.46 17.08 23.45
N GLY A 249 16.59 15.80 23.84
CA GLY A 249 17.17 15.36 25.09
C GLY A 249 18.67 15.61 25.18
N GLU A 250 19.38 15.44 24.06
CA GLU A 250 20.84 15.59 23.97
C GLU A 250 21.26 17.01 23.60
N ARG A 251 20.56 17.64 22.65
CA ARG A 251 20.90 18.98 22.16
C ARG A 251 20.72 20.05 23.23
N ARG A 252 21.79 20.79 23.51
CA ARG A 252 21.77 21.88 24.49
C ARG A 252 21.73 23.25 23.80
N GLN A 253 20.92 24.14 24.33
CA GLN A 253 20.87 25.56 24.00
C GLN A 253 20.61 26.36 25.29
N PHE A 254 21.23 27.54 25.44
CA PHE A 254 21.10 28.33 26.65
C PHE A 254 21.46 27.53 27.92
N ASP A 255 22.56 26.75 27.86
CA ASP A 255 23.11 25.89 28.92
C ASP A 255 22.24 24.74 29.43
N ARG A 256 21.16 24.43 28.73
CA ARG A 256 20.26 23.32 29.09
C ARG A 256 19.76 22.53 27.88
N ALA A 257 19.28 21.31 28.10
CA ALA A 257 18.71 20.49 27.04
C ALA A 257 17.44 21.14 26.47
N ILE A 258 17.22 21.04 25.14
CA ILE A 258 16.03 21.59 24.48
C ILE A 258 14.75 20.98 25.08
N ALA A 259 14.75 19.71 25.47
CA ALA A 259 13.65 19.04 26.13
C ALA A 259 13.16 19.70 27.44
N THR A 260 13.95 20.61 28.03
CA THR A 260 13.55 21.33 29.25
C THR A 260 12.73 22.60 28.98
N PHE A 261 12.62 23.02 27.71
CA PHE A 261 11.79 24.16 27.34
C PHE A 261 10.33 23.75 27.19
N GLN A 262 9.42 24.47 27.86
CA GLN A 262 7.99 24.17 27.87
C GLN A 262 7.38 24.06 26.45
N ALA A 263 7.76 24.96 25.54
CA ALA A 263 7.27 24.92 24.17
C ALA A 263 7.64 23.61 23.44
N ALA A 264 8.87 23.09 23.63
CA ALA A 264 9.28 21.82 23.08
C ALA A 264 8.49 20.64 23.68
N GLN A 265 8.28 20.69 25.01
CA GLN A 265 7.48 19.67 25.71
C GLN A 265 6.03 19.64 25.20
N MET A 266 5.40 20.81 24.99
CA MET A 266 4.03 20.91 24.47
C MET A 266 3.94 20.33 23.04
N GLN A 267 4.87 20.68 22.16
CA GLN A 267 4.90 20.13 20.79
C GLN A 267 5.06 18.59 20.77
N MET A 268 5.91 18.07 21.66
CA MET A 268 6.09 16.61 21.79
C MET A 268 4.82 15.94 22.33
N ALA A 269 4.12 16.56 23.29
CA ALA A 269 2.86 16.06 23.82
C ALA A 269 1.75 16.05 22.74
N ASP A 270 1.65 17.12 21.95
CA ASP A 270 0.69 17.21 20.84
C ASP A 270 0.99 16.11 19.78
N GLY A 271 2.26 15.93 19.42
CA GLY A 271 2.68 14.87 18.51
C GLY A 271 2.31 13.46 19.02
N TYR A 272 2.52 13.23 20.32
CA TYR A 272 2.12 11.97 20.96
C TYR A 272 0.60 11.77 20.91
N ILE A 273 -0.19 12.79 21.23
CA ILE A 273 -1.66 12.73 21.19
C ILE A 273 -2.16 12.42 19.77
N HIS A 274 -1.62 13.10 18.75
CA HIS A 274 -1.99 12.85 17.36
C HIS A 274 -1.65 11.42 16.92
N ARG A 275 -0.47 10.90 17.31
CA ARG A 275 -0.09 9.52 17.03
C ARG A 275 -1.06 8.51 17.66
N GLU A 276 -1.44 8.68 18.92
CA GLU A 276 -2.38 7.77 19.60
C GLU A 276 -3.79 7.88 19.02
N THR A 277 -4.19 9.06 18.58
CA THR A 277 -5.45 9.26 17.86
C THR A 277 -5.45 8.48 16.54
N LEU A 278 -4.37 8.59 15.74
CA LEU A 278 -4.21 7.83 14.51
C LEU A 278 -4.22 6.32 14.77
N ARG A 279 -3.49 5.85 15.79
CA ARG A 279 -3.48 4.43 16.19
C ARG A 279 -4.88 3.93 16.51
N SER A 280 -5.63 4.67 17.33
CA SER A 280 -6.98 4.29 17.73
C SER A 280 -7.93 4.23 16.53
N ALA A 281 -7.89 5.23 15.64
CA ALA A 281 -8.69 5.26 14.43
C ALA A 281 -8.34 4.10 13.47
N LEU A 282 -7.05 3.84 13.27
CA LEU A 282 -6.57 2.72 12.44
C LEU A 282 -7.04 1.37 12.97
N MET A 283 -6.87 1.11 14.27
CA MET A 283 -7.31 -0.16 14.87
C MET A 283 -8.82 -0.34 14.75
N GLN A 284 -9.59 0.74 14.92
CA GLN A 284 -11.04 0.70 14.71
C GLN A 284 -11.39 0.38 13.25
N LEU A 285 -10.70 1.00 12.29
CA LEU A 285 -10.88 0.74 10.86
C LEU A 285 -10.57 -0.73 10.53
N CYS A 286 -9.41 -1.22 10.93
CA CYS A 286 -8.99 -2.62 10.69
C CYS A 286 -9.98 -3.62 11.29
N TYR A 287 -10.39 -3.43 12.55
CA TYR A 287 -11.40 -4.27 13.20
C TYR A 287 -12.71 -4.35 12.40
N ARG A 288 -13.20 -3.19 11.91
CA ARG A 288 -14.45 -3.16 11.12
C ARG A 288 -14.29 -3.85 9.77
N LEU A 289 -13.13 -3.68 9.11
CA LEU A 289 -12.83 -4.35 7.84
C LEU A 289 -12.75 -5.87 8.01
N ASP A 290 -12.11 -6.34 9.07
CA ASP A 290 -11.95 -7.77 9.35
C ASP A 290 -13.27 -8.42 9.80
N ALA A 291 -14.11 -7.69 10.56
CA ALA A 291 -15.42 -8.14 10.96
C ALA A 291 -16.51 -7.99 9.87
N GLY A 292 -16.19 -7.50 8.69
CA GLY A 292 -17.14 -7.25 7.61
C GLY A 292 -18.21 -6.18 7.93
N LEU A 293 -17.91 -5.26 8.85
CA LEU A 293 -18.78 -4.16 9.24
C LEU A 293 -18.61 -2.96 8.29
N ASP A 294 -19.60 -2.05 8.28
CA ASP A 294 -19.45 -0.79 7.53
C ASP A 294 -18.29 0.04 8.08
N ALA A 295 -17.25 0.20 7.29
CA ALA A 295 -16.02 0.90 7.65
C ALA A 295 -15.91 2.29 6.98
N ALA A 296 -16.92 2.72 6.19
CA ALA A 296 -16.87 3.98 5.48
C ALA A 296 -16.66 5.21 6.38
N PRO A 297 -17.29 5.33 7.57
CA PRO A 297 -17.06 6.48 8.44
C PRO A 297 -15.65 6.59 9.02
N GLN A 298 -14.90 5.48 9.04
CA GLN A 298 -13.53 5.44 9.56
C GLN A 298 -12.46 5.57 8.46
N ALA A 299 -12.85 5.36 7.19
CA ALA A 299 -11.97 5.47 6.04
C ALA A 299 -11.96 6.89 5.42
N LEU A 300 -12.83 7.76 5.89
CA LEU A 300 -12.89 9.19 5.55
C LEU A 300 -12.05 10.01 6.54
#